data_187ad3425374be970b78a412a232041d
#
_entry.id   187ad3425374be970b78a412a232041d
#
_cell.length_a   1.000
_cell.length_b   1.000
_cell.length_c   1.000
_cell.angle_alpha   90.00
_cell.angle_beta   90.00
_cell.angle_gamma   90.00
#
_symmetry.space_group_name_H-M   'P 1'
#
loop_
_entity.id
_entity.type
_entity.pdbx_description
1 polymer ?
#
loop_
_entity_poly.entity_id
_entity_poly.type
_entity_poly.pdbx_seq_one_letter_code
_entity_poly.pdbx_strand_id
1 'polypeptide(L)'
;PCADGAADWEKFWSEVLASKVDERKAALSGTAYADPSAWHIANKQLEGFDWWRVEGLNMIKRYLEFHNNAWRSKHTLLQVPDDPQATQPTRVPVLEFPFSVLAGSTSIATEGRIDAAWLSTDTADYPTATLEVIDHKAGKSVPSEHFQLTGYAEILRRHLPVNFALPIVGRYWLARRGEYPRPVKLDHDAGIGEIDYRYTMAERKVKAGVFEPSPSMLCSSCSSVDYCPAQSMRDVS
;
A
#
# COMPACT_ATOMS: atom_id res chain seq x y z
N PRO A 1 12.74 -7.42 -17.37
CA PRO A 1 11.62 -8.35 -17.46
C PRO A 1 11.73 -9.32 -16.30
N CYS A 2 10.73 -9.36 -15.41
CA CYS A 2 10.64 -10.45 -14.43
C CYS A 2 10.33 -11.72 -15.24
N ALA A 3 11.36 -12.45 -15.58
CA ALA A 3 11.26 -13.55 -16.52
C ALA A 3 10.52 -14.74 -15.91
N ASP A 4 10.48 -14.88 -14.59
CA ASP A 4 9.87 -16.04 -13.93
C ASP A 4 9.33 -15.72 -12.53
N GLY A 5 8.30 -14.89 -12.48
CA GLY A 5 7.64 -14.56 -11.20
C GLY A 5 7.06 -15.76 -10.46
N ALA A 6 6.86 -16.89 -11.14
CA ALA A 6 6.41 -18.13 -10.50
C ALA A 6 7.55 -18.81 -9.73
N ALA A 7 8.75 -18.90 -10.33
CA ALA A 7 9.93 -19.43 -9.66
C ALA A 7 10.36 -18.54 -8.48
N ASP A 8 10.32 -17.22 -8.66
CA ASP A 8 10.60 -16.27 -7.58
C ASP A 8 9.60 -16.40 -6.42
N TRP A 9 8.32 -16.64 -6.71
CA TRP A 9 7.29 -16.86 -5.70
C TRP A 9 7.53 -18.18 -4.93
N GLU A 10 7.79 -19.29 -5.63
CA GLU A 10 8.05 -20.58 -4.98
C GLU A 10 9.32 -20.51 -4.12
N LYS A 11 10.36 -19.84 -4.58
CA LYS A 11 11.58 -19.59 -3.82
C LYS A 11 11.28 -18.76 -2.56
N PHE A 12 10.55 -17.63 -2.71
CA PHE A 12 10.15 -16.79 -1.58
C PHE A 12 9.33 -17.60 -0.57
N TRP A 13 8.37 -18.41 -1.05
CA TRP A 13 7.53 -19.21 -0.17
C TRP A 13 8.32 -20.27 0.58
N SER A 14 9.21 -20.97 -0.10
CA SER A 14 9.99 -22.05 0.51
C SER A 14 11.13 -21.60 1.42
N GLU A 15 11.83 -20.53 1.04
CA GLU A 15 13.03 -20.08 1.77
C GLU A 15 12.73 -18.99 2.80
N VAL A 16 11.96 -17.98 2.44
CA VAL A 16 11.71 -16.82 3.31
C VAL A 16 10.53 -17.08 4.23
N LEU A 17 9.40 -17.53 3.68
CA LEU A 17 8.20 -17.76 4.48
C LEU A 17 8.32 -18.98 5.38
N ALA A 18 9.01 -20.04 4.97
CA ALA A 18 9.22 -21.20 5.83
C ALA A 18 9.92 -20.82 7.13
N SER A 19 10.99 -20.03 7.03
CA SER A 19 11.70 -19.51 8.23
C SER A 19 10.78 -18.68 9.13
N LYS A 20 9.97 -17.79 8.55
CA LYS A 20 9.01 -16.97 9.31
C LYS A 20 7.87 -17.77 9.93
N VAL A 21 7.44 -18.82 9.24
CA VAL A 21 6.46 -19.78 9.78
C VAL A 21 7.01 -20.50 11.00
N ASP A 22 8.24 -20.97 10.94
CA ASP A 22 8.86 -21.68 12.07
C ASP A 22 9.10 -20.75 13.27
N GLU A 23 9.55 -19.51 13.05
CA GLU A 23 9.62 -18.48 14.09
C GLU A 23 8.24 -18.26 14.75
N ARG A 24 7.19 -18.16 13.93
CA ARG A 24 5.81 -17.94 14.42
C ARG A 24 5.27 -19.14 15.19
N LYS A 25 5.52 -20.37 14.72
CA LYS A 25 5.16 -21.60 15.44
C LYS A 25 5.82 -21.67 16.80
N ALA A 26 7.10 -21.34 16.86
CA ALA A 26 7.85 -21.33 18.11
C ALA A 26 7.27 -20.29 19.11
N ALA A 27 6.98 -19.08 18.62
CA ALA A 27 6.39 -18.01 19.42
C ALA A 27 4.97 -18.35 19.95
N LEU A 28 4.21 -19.16 19.20
CA LEU A 28 2.85 -19.56 19.54
C LEU A 28 2.77 -20.96 20.16
N SER A 29 3.92 -21.56 20.49
CA SER A 29 3.99 -22.88 21.09
C SER A 29 3.13 -22.98 22.36
N GLY A 30 2.35 -24.06 22.45
CA GLY A 30 1.40 -24.27 23.56
C GLY A 30 0.05 -23.56 23.40
N THR A 31 -0.18 -22.83 22.32
CA THR A 31 -1.49 -22.24 21.98
C THR A 31 -2.19 -22.99 20.87
N ALA A 32 -3.51 -22.76 20.71
CA ALA A 32 -4.29 -23.25 19.58
C ALA A 32 -3.82 -22.73 18.20
N TYR A 33 -2.98 -21.70 18.19
CA TYR A 33 -2.44 -21.07 16.96
C TYR A 33 -1.01 -21.55 16.65
N ALA A 34 -0.50 -22.55 17.30
CA ALA A 34 0.81 -23.13 16.97
C ALA A 34 0.79 -23.84 15.59
N ASP A 35 -0.38 -24.31 15.13
CA ASP A 35 -0.56 -24.90 13.82
C ASP A 35 -0.89 -23.82 12.77
N PRO A 36 -0.12 -23.73 11.65
CA PRO A 36 -0.43 -22.83 10.55
C PRO A 36 -1.81 -23.01 9.93
N SER A 37 -2.42 -24.19 10.04
CA SER A 37 -3.79 -24.42 9.56
C SER A 37 -4.83 -23.56 10.26
N ALA A 38 -4.53 -23.07 11.48
CA ALA A 38 -5.35 -22.13 12.22
C ALA A 38 -5.15 -20.65 11.79
N TRP A 39 -4.16 -20.38 10.95
CA TRP A 39 -3.86 -19.01 10.49
C TRP A 39 -4.74 -18.64 9.31
N HIS A 40 -5.71 -17.82 9.55
CA HIS A 40 -6.61 -17.31 8.52
C HIS A 40 -7.02 -15.87 8.86
N ILE A 41 -7.50 -15.17 7.86
CA ILE A 41 -8.08 -13.84 8.08
C ILE A 41 -9.41 -14.03 8.84
N ALA A 42 -9.61 -13.22 9.87
CA ALA A 42 -10.85 -13.24 10.65
C ALA A 42 -12.08 -13.30 9.75
N ASN A 43 -13.01 -14.21 10.04
CA ASN A 43 -14.23 -14.49 9.27
C ASN A 43 -14.02 -15.06 7.85
N LYS A 44 -12.79 -15.47 7.50
CA LYS A 44 -12.46 -16.06 6.19
C LYS A 44 -11.69 -17.36 6.35
N GLN A 45 -12.32 -18.34 6.98
CA GLN A 45 -11.71 -19.65 7.30
C GLN A 45 -11.11 -20.37 6.09
N LEU A 46 -11.64 -20.12 4.87
CA LEU A 46 -11.10 -20.70 3.63
C LEU A 46 -9.83 -20.00 3.13
N GLU A 47 -9.49 -18.82 3.66
CA GLU A 47 -8.30 -18.05 3.26
C GLU A 47 -7.14 -18.31 4.23
N GLY A 48 -6.84 -19.58 4.48
CA GLY A 48 -5.72 -20.02 5.30
C GLY A 48 -4.38 -19.93 4.58
N PHE A 49 -3.33 -20.41 5.26
CA PHE A 49 -1.95 -20.34 4.80
C PHE A 49 -1.74 -20.97 3.41
N ASP A 50 -2.23 -22.21 3.19
CA ASP A 50 -2.08 -22.90 1.91
C ASP A 50 -2.88 -22.23 0.79
N TRP A 51 -4.04 -21.68 1.12
CA TRP A 51 -4.82 -20.90 0.17
C TRP A 51 -4.04 -19.69 -0.34
N TRP A 52 -3.34 -18.98 0.56
CA TRP A 52 -2.52 -17.83 0.18
C TRP A 52 -1.31 -18.19 -0.67
N ARG A 53 -0.75 -19.38 -0.48
CA ARG A 53 0.33 -19.89 -1.33
C ARG A 53 -0.11 -19.98 -2.79
N VAL A 54 -1.27 -20.55 -3.04
CA VAL A 54 -1.82 -20.72 -4.40
C VAL A 54 -2.34 -19.39 -4.96
N GLU A 55 -3.12 -18.66 -4.19
CA GLU A 55 -3.71 -17.41 -4.67
C GLU A 55 -2.66 -16.30 -4.85
N GLY A 56 -1.63 -16.24 -4.00
CA GLY A 56 -0.53 -15.31 -4.19
C GLY A 56 0.19 -15.53 -5.51
N LEU A 57 0.46 -16.80 -5.89
CA LEU A 57 1.00 -17.13 -7.20
C LEU A 57 0.07 -16.68 -8.34
N ASN A 58 -1.23 -16.90 -8.20
CA ASN A 58 -2.21 -16.47 -9.19
C ASN A 58 -2.26 -14.93 -9.34
N MET A 59 -2.15 -14.19 -8.22
CA MET A 59 -2.08 -12.74 -8.24
C MET A 59 -0.85 -12.24 -9.00
N ILE A 60 0.31 -12.86 -8.79
CA ILE A 60 1.56 -12.53 -9.50
C ILE A 60 1.42 -12.80 -10.99
N LYS A 61 0.88 -13.97 -11.37
CA LYS A 61 0.65 -14.32 -12.78
C LYS A 61 -0.25 -13.28 -13.48
N ARG A 62 -1.38 -12.91 -12.85
CA ARG A 62 -2.29 -11.88 -13.39
C ARG A 62 -1.58 -10.52 -13.55
N TYR A 63 -0.77 -10.15 -12.57
CA TYR A 63 0.01 -8.90 -12.62
C TYR A 63 0.99 -8.91 -13.79
N LEU A 64 1.78 -9.96 -13.93
CA LEU A 64 2.77 -10.07 -15.00
C LEU A 64 2.11 -10.12 -16.38
N GLU A 65 1.04 -10.89 -16.54
CA GLU A 65 0.29 -10.99 -17.78
C GLU A 65 -0.28 -9.63 -18.19
N PHE A 66 -0.96 -8.94 -17.29
CA PHE A 66 -1.52 -7.63 -17.56
C PHE A 66 -0.45 -6.60 -17.92
N HIS A 67 0.61 -6.49 -17.11
CA HIS A 67 1.65 -5.48 -17.28
C HIS A 67 2.52 -5.74 -18.51
N ASN A 68 2.82 -6.98 -18.82
CA ASN A 68 3.64 -7.32 -19.99
C ASN A 68 2.88 -7.11 -21.32
N ASN A 69 1.57 -7.28 -21.34
CA ASN A 69 0.77 -7.21 -22.55
C ASN A 69 0.13 -5.83 -22.76
N ALA A 70 -0.84 -5.46 -21.93
CA ALA A 70 -1.68 -4.30 -22.16
C ALA A 70 -1.09 -3.00 -21.60
N TRP A 71 -0.46 -3.09 -20.41
CA TRP A 71 -0.05 -1.90 -19.68
C TRP A 71 1.18 -1.21 -20.29
N ARG A 72 2.24 -1.95 -20.53
CA ARG A 72 3.52 -1.39 -21.03
C ARG A 72 3.44 -0.73 -22.39
N SER A 73 2.45 -1.09 -23.20
CA SER A 73 2.27 -0.45 -24.51
C SER A 73 1.84 1.02 -24.41
N LYS A 74 1.28 1.42 -23.27
CA LYS A 74 0.71 2.77 -23.05
C LYS A 74 1.29 3.50 -21.84
N HIS A 75 2.15 2.84 -21.07
CA HIS A 75 2.66 3.38 -19.82
C HIS A 75 4.16 3.21 -19.71
N THR A 76 4.83 4.25 -19.22
CA THR A 76 6.27 4.25 -18.93
C THR A 76 6.46 4.47 -17.44
N LEU A 77 7.28 3.63 -16.79
CA LEU A 77 7.60 3.77 -15.38
C LEU A 77 8.25 5.13 -15.12
N LEU A 78 7.69 5.89 -14.19
CA LEU A 78 8.21 7.21 -13.85
C LEU A 78 9.62 7.10 -13.28
N GLN A 79 10.50 8.01 -13.71
CA GLN A 79 11.83 8.20 -13.16
C GLN A 79 11.90 9.55 -12.47
N VAL A 80 12.31 9.58 -11.21
CA VAL A 80 12.47 10.81 -10.43
C VAL A 80 13.92 10.93 -9.92
N PRO A 81 14.39 12.14 -9.56
CA PRO A 81 15.62 12.29 -8.81
C PRO A 81 15.54 11.53 -7.48
N ASP A 82 16.59 10.81 -7.10
CA ASP A 82 16.72 10.18 -5.78
C ASP A 82 16.79 11.25 -4.67
N ASP A 83 17.51 12.32 -4.94
CA ASP A 83 17.53 13.54 -4.13
C ASP A 83 17.26 14.78 -5.02
N PRO A 84 16.08 15.40 -4.92
CA PRO A 84 15.74 16.55 -5.73
C PRO A 84 16.60 17.80 -5.44
N GLN A 85 17.36 17.80 -4.34
CA GLN A 85 18.24 18.91 -3.96
C GLN A 85 19.71 18.66 -4.38
N ALA A 86 20.04 17.47 -4.84
CA ALA A 86 21.39 17.17 -5.29
C ALA A 86 21.75 17.93 -6.56
N THR A 87 23.01 18.36 -6.66
CA THR A 87 23.54 19.06 -7.85
C THR A 87 23.52 18.17 -9.10
N GLN A 88 23.69 16.86 -8.92
CA GLN A 88 23.65 15.85 -9.98
C GLN A 88 22.86 14.63 -9.46
N PRO A 89 21.54 14.70 -9.45
CA PRO A 89 20.74 13.61 -8.93
C PRO A 89 20.76 12.40 -9.86
N THR A 90 20.87 11.22 -9.28
CA THR A 90 20.62 9.97 -9.99
C THR A 90 19.11 9.84 -10.22
N ARG A 91 18.72 9.37 -11.40
CA ARG A 91 17.30 9.07 -11.66
C ARG A 91 17.01 7.62 -11.26
N VAL A 92 15.98 7.47 -10.44
CA VAL A 92 15.52 6.18 -9.94
C VAL A 92 14.06 5.94 -10.33
N PRO A 93 13.68 4.69 -10.61
CA PRO A 93 12.29 4.36 -10.92
C PRO A 93 11.41 4.53 -9.68
N VAL A 94 10.20 5.04 -9.86
CA VAL A 94 9.18 5.05 -8.81
C VAL A 94 8.51 3.68 -8.76
N LEU A 95 9.21 2.75 -8.13
CA LEU A 95 8.75 1.40 -7.84
C LEU A 95 9.29 1.04 -6.45
N GLU A 96 8.41 0.77 -5.49
CA GLU A 96 8.75 0.64 -4.06
C GLU A 96 9.62 1.83 -3.61
N PHE A 97 9.27 3.02 -4.09
CA PHE A 97 10.08 4.22 -3.91
C PHE A 97 10.00 4.70 -2.46
N PRO A 98 11.11 4.65 -1.70
CA PRO A 98 11.12 5.04 -0.30
C PRO A 98 11.01 6.55 -0.16
N PHE A 99 10.33 7.00 0.87
CA PHE A 99 10.29 8.41 1.26
C PHE A 99 10.38 8.58 2.77
N SER A 100 10.96 9.71 3.18
CA SER A 100 10.92 10.21 4.55
C SER A 100 10.71 11.72 4.48
N VAL A 101 9.56 12.20 4.90
CA VAL A 101 9.16 13.60 4.78
C VAL A 101 8.48 14.08 6.06
N LEU A 102 8.58 15.36 6.34
CA LEU A 102 7.72 16.00 7.32
C LEU A 102 6.32 16.16 6.73
N ALA A 103 5.33 15.70 7.46
CA ALA A 103 3.95 15.75 7.02
C ALA A 103 3.33 17.13 7.30
N GLY A 104 2.94 17.83 6.24
CA GLY A 104 2.32 19.15 6.35
C GLY A 104 3.17 20.15 7.16
N SER A 105 2.54 20.83 8.09
CA SER A 105 3.16 21.80 9.03
C SER A 105 3.66 21.15 10.33
N THR A 106 3.65 19.82 10.43
CA THR A 106 4.01 19.10 11.64
C THR A 106 5.50 18.84 11.78
N SER A 107 5.94 18.50 13.00
CA SER A 107 7.29 18.00 13.27
C SER A 107 7.41 16.45 13.13
N ILE A 108 6.31 15.78 12.75
CA ILE A 108 6.28 14.31 12.63
C ILE A 108 6.89 13.91 11.28
N ALA A 109 7.97 13.15 11.32
CA ALA A 109 8.48 12.48 10.13
C ALA A 109 7.53 11.35 9.74
N THR A 110 7.16 11.32 8.46
CA THR A 110 6.37 10.25 7.86
C THR A 110 7.26 9.49 6.90
N GLU A 111 7.35 8.21 7.12
CA GLU A 111 8.14 7.30 6.30
C GLU A 111 7.23 6.30 5.61
N GLY A 112 7.60 5.87 4.43
CA GLY A 112 6.85 4.88 3.68
C GLY A 112 7.48 4.58 2.33
N ARG A 113 6.69 3.91 1.50
CA ARG A 113 7.06 3.60 0.12
C ARG A 113 5.88 3.85 -0.79
N ILE A 114 6.15 4.43 -1.96
CA ILE A 114 5.18 4.53 -3.05
C ILE A 114 5.29 3.26 -3.86
N ASP A 115 4.21 2.50 -3.98
CA ASP A 115 4.25 1.20 -4.65
C ASP A 115 4.71 1.33 -6.09
N ALA A 116 4.08 2.21 -6.88
CA ALA A 116 4.54 2.53 -8.24
C ALA A 116 3.98 3.87 -8.74
N ALA A 117 4.67 4.48 -9.72
CA ALA A 117 4.09 5.57 -10.51
C ALA A 117 4.46 5.45 -11.98
N TRP A 118 3.50 5.72 -12.86
CA TRP A 118 3.62 5.55 -14.31
C TRP A 118 3.18 6.82 -15.04
N LEU A 119 3.82 7.09 -16.17
CA LEU A 119 3.35 8.05 -17.15
C LEU A 119 2.49 7.32 -18.19
N SER A 120 1.25 7.70 -18.30
CA SER A 120 0.33 7.23 -19.33
C SER A 120 0.37 8.16 -20.52
N THR A 121 0.32 7.62 -21.73
CA THR A 121 0.40 8.41 -22.96
C THR A 121 -0.91 8.60 -23.66
N ASP A 122 -1.96 8.00 -23.29
CA ASP A 122 -3.34 8.17 -23.76
C ASP A 122 -4.20 7.01 -23.29
N THR A 123 -5.24 7.29 -22.54
CA THR A 123 -6.21 6.26 -22.15
C THR A 123 -7.61 6.73 -22.49
N ALA A 124 -8.55 5.80 -22.65
CA ALA A 124 -9.95 6.13 -22.85
C ALA A 124 -10.55 6.97 -21.71
N ASP A 125 -9.97 6.86 -20.51
CA ASP A 125 -10.38 7.62 -19.32
C ASP A 125 -9.80 9.05 -19.32
N TYR A 126 -8.61 9.23 -19.93
CA TYR A 126 -7.90 10.50 -19.99
C TYR A 126 -7.27 10.67 -21.38
N PRO A 127 -7.83 11.56 -22.22
CA PRO A 127 -7.33 11.80 -23.59
C PRO A 127 -5.99 12.54 -23.63
N THR A 128 -5.45 12.89 -22.49
CA THR A 128 -4.14 13.53 -22.35
C THR A 128 -3.23 12.68 -21.48
N ALA A 129 -1.92 12.79 -21.67
CA ALA A 129 -0.95 12.14 -20.80
C ALA A 129 -1.21 12.48 -19.32
N THR A 130 -1.11 11.48 -18.45
CA THR A 130 -1.31 11.62 -17.00
C THR A 130 -0.17 10.96 -16.24
N LEU A 131 0.08 11.43 -15.04
CA LEU A 131 0.87 10.72 -14.05
C LEU A 131 -0.08 9.85 -13.21
N GLU A 132 0.12 8.55 -13.23
CA GLU A 132 -0.69 7.59 -12.49
C GLU A 132 0.09 7.08 -11.29
N VAL A 133 -0.43 7.34 -10.09
CA VAL A 133 0.10 6.84 -8.82
C VAL A 133 -0.66 5.57 -8.46
N ILE A 134 0.08 4.48 -8.28
CA ILE A 134 -0.49 3.15 -8.06
C ILE A 134 -0.34 2.75 -6.60
N ASP A 135 -1.39 2.13 -6.07
CA ASP A 135 -1.37 1.43 -4.79
C ASP A 135 -1.86 -0.01 -5.01
N HIS A 136 -1.02 -0.98 -4.63
CA HIS A 136 -1.28 -2.40 -4.83
C HIS A 136 -2.08 -2.98 -3.66
N LYS A 137 -3.25 -3.51 -3.94
CA LYS A 137 -4.14 -4.12 -2.93
C LYS A 137 -4.33 -5.61 -3.17
N ALA A 138 -4.04 -6.41 -2.16
CA ALA A 138 -4.38 -7.84 -2.16
C ALA A 138 -5.89 -8.11 -2.01
N GLY A 139 -6.68 -7.08 -1.73
CA GLY A 139 -8.14 -7.14 -1.61
C GLY A 139 -8.87 -7.23 -2.94
N LYS A 140 -10.21 -7.31 -2.85
CA LYS A 140 -11.12 -7.36 -4.03
C LYS A 140 -11.84 -6.03 -4.28
N SER A 141 -11.73 -5.08 -3.38
CA SER A 141 -12.46 -3.80 -3.42
C SER A 141 -11.54 -2.61 -3.29
N VAL A 142 -11.93 -1.54 -3.93
CA VAL A 142 -11.32 -0.22 -3.75
C VAL A 142 -11.59 0.27 -2.34
N PRO A 143 -10.60 0.83 -1.63
CA PRO A 143 -10.84 1.50 -0.36
C PRO A 143 -11.85 2.65 -0.50
N SER A 144 -12.65 2.89 0.52
CA SER A 144 -13.59 4.01 0.55
C SER A 144 -12.90 5.36 0.68
N GLU A 145 -11.72 5.39 1.26
CA GLU A 145 -10.89 6.59 1.39
C GLU A 145 -9.62 6.45 0.54
N HIS A 146 -9.20 7.56 -0.07
CA HIS A 146 -8.06 7.59 -0.98
C HIS A 146 -6.84 8.31 -0.38
N PHE A 147 -6.80 8.43 0.94
CA PHE A 147 -5.75 9.16 1.67
C PHE A 147 -4.34 8.70 1.32
N GLN A 148 -4.12 7.40 1.16
CA GLN A 148 -2.81 6.85 0.78
C GLN A 148 -2.38 7.33 -0.61
N LEU A 149 -3.26 7.25 -1.61
CA LEU A 149 -2.97 7.75 -2.97
C LEU A 149 -2.74 9.26 -2.98
N THR A 150 -3.52 10.02 -2.20
CA THR A 150 -3.34 11.46 -2.03
C THR A 150 -1.96 11.76 -1.45
N GLY A 151 -1.56 11.05 -0.40
CA GLY A 151 -0.24 11.16 0.20
C GLY A 151 0.89 10.86 -0.78
N TYR A 152 0.78 9.79 -1.54
CA TYR A 152 1.76 9.42 -2.57
C TYR A 152 1.89 10.50 -3.65
N ALA A 153 0.77 11.05 -4.12
CA ALA A 153 0.79 12.12 -5.12
C ALA A 153 1.50 13.37 -4.60
N GLU A 154 1.24 13.78 -3.36
CA GLU A 154 1.85 14.95 -2.77
C GLU A 154 3.37 14.77 -2.51
N ILE A 155 3.78 13.55 -2.14
CA ILE A 155 5.19 13.22 -2.00
C ILE A 155 5.88 13.27 -3.36
N LEU A 156 5.29 12.69 -4.39
CA LEU A 156 5.86 12.72 -5.75
C LEU A 156 5.99 14.14 -6.28
N ARG A 157 5.05 15.04 -6.01
CA ARG A 157 5.15 16.46 -6.43
C ARG A 157 6.44 17.13 -5.96
N ARG A 158 6.98 16.72 -4.81
CA ARG A 158 8.24 17.25 -4.29
C ARG A 158 9.47 16.79 -5.09
N HIS A 159 9.35 15.67 -5.80
CA HIS A 159 10.40 15.10 -6.67
C HIS A 159 10.23 15.46 -8.15
N LEU A 160 9.12 16.09 -8.50
CA LEU A 160 8.85 16.53 -9.86
C LEU A 160 9.34 17.97 -10.10
N PRO A 161 9.65 18.32 -11.35
CA PRO A 161 9.96 19.70 -11.69
C PRO A 161 8.83 20.65 -11.29
N VAL A 162 9.17 21.88 -10.86
CA VAL A 162 8.19 22.90 -10.41
C VAL A 162 7.13 23.17 -11.49
N ASN A 163 7.49 23.06 -12.76
CA ASN A 163 6.60 23.27 -13.91
C ASN A 163 5.93 21.97 -14.43
N PHE A 164 5.90 20.92 -13.62
CA PHE A 164 5.23 19.70 -14.00
C PHE A 164 3.72 19.94 -14.13
N ALA A 165 3.21 19.83 -15.35
CA ALA A 165 1.85 20.25 -15.72
C ALA A 165 0.86 19.09 -15.94
N LEU A 166 1.34 17.83 -15.90
CA LEU A 166 0.43 16.70 -16.13
C LEU A 166 -0.49 16.49 -14.92
N PRO A 167 -1.76 16.16 -15.18
CA PRO A 167 -2.66 15.76 -14.10
C PRO A 167 -2.14 14.50 -13.41
N ILE A 168 -2.29 14.44 -12.09
CA ILE A 168 -1.96 13.26 -11.28
C ILE A 168 -3.26 12.57 -10.89
N VAL A 169 -3.33 11.29 -11.15
CA VAL A 169 -4.47 10.44 -10.80
C VAL A 169 -4.01 9.25 -9.97
N GLY A 170 -4.88 8.76 -9.11
CA GLY A 170 -4.63 7.56 -8.33
C GLY A 170 -5.25 6.33 -8.98
N ARG A 171 -4.60 5.17 -8.86
CA ARG A 171 -5.18 3.88 -9.24
C ARG A 171 -4.89 2.83 -8.20
N TYR A 172 -5.80 1.88 -8.07
CA TYR A 172 -5.63 0.68 -7.27
C TYR A 172 -5.44 -0.52 -8.18
N TRP A 173 -4.33 -1.24 -8.04
CA TRP A 173 -4.24 -2.57 -8.60
C TRP A 173 -4.90 -3.57 -7.65
N LEU A 174 -6.01 -4.17 -8.05
CA LEU A 174 -6.69 -5.19 -7.26
C LEU A 174 -6.17 -6.56 -7.66
N ALA A 175 -5.17 -7.06 -6.94
CA ALA A 175 -4.43 -8.26 -7.33
C ALA A 175 -5.32 -9.52 -7.48
N ARG A 176 -6.34 -9.67 -6.63
CA ARG A 176 -7.29 -10.79 -6.75
C ARG A 176 -8.19 -10.71 -7.97
N ARG A 177 -8.44 -9.51 -8.49
CA ARG A 177 -9.25 -9.29 -9.68
C ARG A 177 -8.40 -9.21 -10.95
N GLY A 178 -7.12 -8.91 -10.80
CA GLY A 178 -6.19 -8.74 -11.91
C GLY A 178 -6.54 -7.53 -12.78
N GLU A 179 -6.99 -6.43 -12.17
CA GLU A 179 -7.45 -5.26 -12.90
C GLU A 179 -7.17 -3.94 -12.17
N TYR A 180 -7.18 -2.86 -12.91
CA TYR A 180 -7.30 -1.49 -12.43
C TYR A 180 -8.76 -1.04 -12.57
N PRO A 181 -9.47 -0.74 -11.48
CA PRO A 181 -10.73 -0.03 -11.52
C PRO A 181 -10.58 1.38 -12.11
N ARG A 182 -11.69 2.12 -12.20
CA ARG A 182 -11.64 3.52 -12.64
C ARG A 182 -10.63 4.31 -11.80
N PRO A 183 -9.85 5.21 -12.45
CA PRO A 183 -8.92 6.05 -11.74
C PRO A 183 -9.63 7.02 -10.79
N VAL A 184 -8.94 7.34 -9.71
CA VAL A 184 -9.36 8.31 -8.70
C VAL A 184 -8.78 9.66 -9.06
N LYS A 185 -9.61 10.69 -9.19
CA LYS A 185 -9.13 12.06 -9.31
C LYS A 185 -8.54 12.49 -7.97
N LEU A 186 -7.33 13.03 -8.01
CA LEU A 186 -6.64 13.54 -6.84
C LEU A 186 -6.59 15.08 -6.96
N ASP A 187 -7.37 15.74 -6.12
CA ASP A 187 -7.34 17.20 -6.02
C ASP A 187 -6.15 17.62 -5.15
N HIS A 188 -5.26 18.43 -5.70
CA HIS A 188 -4.02 18.82 -5.04
C HIS A 188 -4.30 19.69 -3.80
N ASP A 189 -5.15 20.71 -3.92
CA ASP A 189 -5.37 21.65 -2.82
C ASP A 189 -6.15 21.00 -1.67
N ALA A 190 -7.18 20.23 -2.01
CA ALA A 190 -7.93 19.45 -1.03
C ALA A 190 -7.04 18.37 -0.38
N GLY A 191 -6.16 17.74 -1.17
CA GLY A 191 -5.23 16.72 -0.69
C GLY A 191 -4.21 17.25 0.31
N ILE A 192 -3.58 18.39 0.04
CA ILE A 192 -2.67 19.06 0.99
C ILE A 192 -3.42 19.39 2.29
N GLY A 193 -4.60 19.98 2.18
CA GLY A 193 -5.41 20.36 3.34
C GLY A 193 -5.78 19.15 4.21
N GLU A 194 -6.15 18.04 3.59
CA GLU A 194 -6.47 16.79 4.31
C GLU A 194 -5.24 16.20 5.01
N ILE A 195 -4.09 16.15 4.33
CA ILE A 195 -2.84 15.67 4.89
C ILE A 195 -2.44 16.52 6.09
N ASP A 196 -2.39 17.83 5.93
CA ASP A 196 -2.02 18.76 6.99
C ASP A 196 -2.96 18.62 8.20
N TYR A 197 -4.27 18.57 7.97
CA TYR A 197 -5.25 18.38 9.03
C TYR A 197 -5.03 17.05 9.80
N ARG A 198 -4.95 15.93 9.10
CA ARG A 198 -4.84 14.61 9.75
C ARG A 198 -3.55 14.47 10.54
N TYR A 199 -2.41 14.92 9.99
CA TYR A 199 -1.13 14.83 10.70
C TYR A 199 -1.04 15.83 11.85
N THR A 200 -1.56 17.04 11.69
CA THR A 200 -1.61 18.03 12.79
C THR A 200 -2.48 17.51 13.95
N MET A 201 -3.62 16.88 13.65
CA MET A 201 -4.45 16.29 14.69
C MET A 201 -3.78 15.11 15.38
N ALA A 202 -3.09 14.25 14.60
CA ALA A 202 -2.32 13.15 15.18
C ALA A 202 -1.20 13.67 16.10
N GLU A 203 -0.43 14.67 15.67
CA GLU A 203 0.62 15.28 16.48
C GLU A 203 0.08 15.87 17.79
N ARG A 204 -1.04 16.59 17.71
CA ARG A 204 -1.70 17.17 18.91
C ARG A 204 -2.12 16.06 19.89
N LYS A 205 -2.72 14.97 19.40
CA LYS A 205 -3.12 13.84 20.25
C LYS A 205 -1.91 13.17 20.90
N VAL A 206 -0.84 12.92 20.14
CA VAL A 206 0.41 12.33 20.66
C VAL A 206 1.01 13.23 21.73
N LYS A 207 1.13 14.55 21.48
CA LYS A 207 1.67 15.51 22.47
C LYS A 207 0.81 15.62 23.73
N ALA A 208 -0.48 15.45 23.61
CA ALA A 208 -1.41 15.45 24.73
C ALA A 208 -1.50 14.09 25.45
N GLY A 209 -0.81 13.05 24.98
CA GLY A 209 -0.93 11.70 25.53
C GLY A 209 -2.29 11.05 25.30
N VAL A 210 -3.04 11.54 24.30
CA VAL A 210 -4.40 11.05 23.97
C VAL A 210 -4.31 9.99 22.89
N PHE A 211 -4.57 8.75 23.26
CA PHE A 211 -4.58 7.58 22.36
C PHE A 211 -5.97 6.95 22.39
N GLU A 212 -6.90 7.58 21.66
CA GLU A 212 -8.26 7.05 21.57
C GLU A 212 -8.28 5.73 20.80
N PRO A 213 -8.88 4.67 21.34
CA PRO A 213 -9.05 3.44 20.60
C PRO A 213 -9.99 3.66 19.41
N SER A 214 -9.70 3.01 18.30
CA SER A 214 -10.55 3.01 17.10
C SER A 214 -11.16 1.61 16.89
N PRO A 215 -12.28 1.29 17.53
CA PRO A 215 -12.90 -0.02 17.39
C PRO A 215 -13.30 -0.31 15.95
N SER A 216 -12.98 -1.52 15.49
CA SER A 216 -13.31 -1.99 14.14
C SER A 216 -13.54 -3.50 14.16
N MET A 217 -13.99 -4.06 13.05
CA MET A 217 -14.09 -5.52 12.89
C MET A 217 -12.75 -6.25 13.06
N LEU A 218 -11.63 -5.55 12.90
CA LEU A 218 -10.29 -6.12 13.08
C LEU A 218 -9.90 -6.27 14.55
N CYS A 219 -10.64 -5.69 15.49
CA CYS A 219 -10.35 -5.82 16.91
C CYS A 219 -10.40 -7.27 17.41
N SER A 220 -11.17 -8.14 16.76
CA SER A 220 -11.23 -9.57 17.12
C SER A 220 -9.92 -10.32 16.87
N SER A 221 -9.07 -9.79 15.98
CA SER A 221 -7.74 -10.35 15.65
C SER A 221 -6.58 -9.46 16.12
N CYS A 222 -6.87 -8.45 16.92
CA CYS A 222 -5.87 -7.52 17.42
C CYS A 222 -5.04 -8.18 18.53
N SER A 223 -3.72 -8.16 18.41
CA SER A 223 -2.81 -8.71 19.43
C SER A 223 -2.85 -7.96 20.77
N SER A 224 -3.39 -6.74 20.78
CA SER A 224 -3.52 -5.90 21.98
C SER A 224 -4.94 -5.90 22.54
N VAL A 225 -5.82 -6.80 22.09
CA VAL A 225 -7.23 -6.82 22.48
C VAL A 225 -7.42 -6.89 23.99
N ASP A 226 -6.64 -7.72 24.68
CA ASP A 226 -6.74 -7.94 26.13
C ASP A 226 -6.36 -6.71 26.98
N TYR A 227 -5.59 -5.80 26.40
CA TYR A 227 -5.12 -4.56 27.05
C TYR A 227 -5.81 -3.30 26.52
N CYS A 228 -6.71 -3.46 25.55
CA CYS A 228 -7.34 -2.32 24.88
C CYS A 228 -8.51 -1.78 25.70
N PRO A 229 -8.53 -0.48 26.06
CA PRO A 229 -9.62 0.10 26.83
C PRO A 229 -10.98 0.08 26.10
N ALA A 230 -10.98 -0.14 24.78
CA ALA A 230 -12.23 -0.29 24.02
C ALA A 230 -12.91 -1.66 24.20
N GLN A 231 -12.24 -2.63 24.82
CA GLN A 231 -12.85 -3.94 25.06
C GLN A 231 -14.04 -3.86 26.02
N SER A 232 -13.94 -3.01 27.02
CA SER A 232 -15.03 -2.76 27.97
C SER A 232 -16.29 -2.11 27.35
N MET A 233 -16.15 -1.56 26.15
CA MET A 233 -17.30 -0.98 25.41
C MET A 233 -18.09 -2.01 24.60
N ARG A 234 -17.58 -3.23 24.39
CA ARG A 234 -18.25 -4.29 23.64
C ARG A 234 -19.33 -5.00 24.44
N ASP A 235 -19.19 -5.02 25.77
CA ASP A 235 -20.13 -5.71 26.66
C ASP A 235 -21.38 -4.88 26.98
N VAL A 236 -21.52 -3.71 26.36
CA VAL A 236 -22.62 -2.75 26.60
C VAL A 236 -23.52 -2.55 25.36
N SER A 237 -23.30 -3.30 24.27
CA SER A 237 -24.11 -3.16 23.04
C SER A 237 -24.88 -4.42 22.69
#